data_48998c029cb2b26b6864e8d4df4b72af
#
_entry.id   48998c029cb2b26b6864e8d4df4b72af
#
_cell.length_a   1.000
_cell.length_b   1.000
_cell.length_c   1.000
_cell.angle_alpha   90.00
_cell.angle_beta   90.00
_cell.angle_gamma   90.00
#
_symmetry.space_group_name_H-M   'P 1'
#
loop_
_entity.id
_entity.type
_entity.pdbx_description
1 polymer ?
#
loop_
_entity_poly.entity_id
_entity_poly.type
_entity_poly.pdbx_seq_one_letter_code
_entity_poly.pdbx_strand_id
1 'polypeptide(L)'
;QFIDGSLRFDDNKQHNLKRFFSSGNSKIWTWSGWIKRNSFGADHRLFNSDIDSNNQSSFKFVGDNLQFFDRKSGNFNINLYTNAAFRDSGWYHMMVVVNTTIASPSTDRVKIYVNGVLQTIQSSYNTYPTANYNTRLNTAVNHNIGRYNTGNNQHMDGSMSQVYFIDGQALGPEYFGYTDPLTNTWRPKKFEHLSTLIATQYSGASALTWDDNPIGSIYTLSNGNRTATAGEGTSSGYTGADVWSNAIPANSTTAWTLEITNSDSVGGWYFTDSQTPSGTHPDERGGNSLGMRNQDADAGWFGTFATANGSTSQGHVLPLPGCETFGSRRVDFVVYRPASGTGKVWVKDNGASTWVGGGDPSNTSSTPSFVIPDGNTYFGYTFYDRSNGNQIATLDGDGSIQQKAGANSFYLPMDG
;
A
#
# COMPACT_ATOMS: atom_id res chain seq x y z
N GLN A 1 -22.67 -17.60 13.95
CA GLN A 1 -21.78 -17.07 12.91
C GLN A 1 -21.76 -18.06 11.75
N PHE A 2 -22.02 -17.56 10.56
CA PHE A 2 -21.97 -18.38 9.36
C PHE A 2 -20.57 -18.23 8.74
N ILE A 3 -19.78 -19.29 8.78
CA ILE A 3 -18.48 -19.43 8.12
C ILE A 3 -18.68 -20.38 6.95
N ASP A 4 -18.42 -19.88 5.76
CA ASP A 4 -18.60 -20.61 4.50
C ASP A 4 -17.26 -21.28 4.13
N GLY A 5 -17.08 -22.50 4.61
CA GLY A 5 -15.84 -23.25 4.42
C GLY A 5 -14.77 -23.00 5.47
N SER A 6 -13.99 -24.02 5.77
CA SER A 6 -12.82 -23.93 6.66
C SER A 6 -11.84 -25.07 6.43
N LEU A 7 -10.56 -24.83 6.62
CA LEU A 7 -9.52 -25.85 6.65
C LEU A 7 -9.30 -26.32 8.09
N ARG A 8 -9.38 -27.64 8.30
CA ARG A 8 -9.08 -28.26 9.58
C ARG A 8 -7.59 -28.54 9.73
N PHE A 9 -7.05 -28.15 10.88
CA PHE A 9 -5.73 -28.51 11.36
C PHE A 9 -5.87 -29.56 12.46
N ASP A 10 -5.08 -30.62 12.38
CA ASP A 10 -5.04 -31.71 13.33
C ASP A 10 -3.59 -31.77 13.87
N ASP A 11 -3.41 -31.52 15.15
CA ASP A 11 -2.11 -31.45 15.79
C ASP A 11 -1.38 -32.80 15.76
N ASN A 12 -2.13 -33.92 15.88
CA ASN A 12 -1.56 -35.27 15.82
C ASN A 12 -1.01 -35.60 14.42
N LYS A 13 -1.57 -34.97 13.37
CA LYS A 13 -1.11 -35.12 11.98
C LYS A 13 -0.16 -34.02 11.55
N GLN A 14 0.11 -33.06 12.45
CA GLN A 14 1.02 -31.95 12.21
C GLN A 14 0.66 -31.11 10.98
N HIS A 15 -0.62 -30.91 10.73
CA HIS A 15 -1.11 -30.15 9.59
C HIS A 15 -0.61 -28.70 9.66
N ASN A 16 -0.09 -28.20 8.55
CA ASN A 16 0.38 -26.83 8.44
C ASN A 16 0.39 -26.36 6.99
N LEU A 17 0.43 -25.03 6.82
CA LEU A 17 0.72 -24.40 5.53
C LEU A 17 2.03 -23.62 5.65
N LYS A 18 2.84 -23.65 4.59
CA LYS A 18 4.16 -23.01 4.57
C LYS A 18 4.37 -22.25 3.26
N ARG A 19 4.90 -21.04 3.35
CA ARG A 19 5.31 -20.24 2.21
C ARG A 19 6.62 -19.51 2.51
N PHE A 20 7.54 -19.48 1.55
CA PHE A 20 8.69 -18.58 1.59
C PHE A 20 8.23 -17.19 1.11
N PHE A 21 8.47 -16.17 1.91
CA PHE A 21 8.20 -14.79 1.53
C PHE A 21 9.43 -14.18 0.85
N SER A 22 9.20 -13.24 -0.06
CA SER A 22 10.21 -12.25 -0.42
C SER A 22 10.35 -11.19 0.69
N SER A 23 11.32 -10.29 0.56
CA SER A 23 11.39 -9.14 1.47
C SER A 23 10.19 -8.23 1.25
N GLY A 24 9.41 -7.98 2.30
CA GLY A 24 8.24 -7.11 2.31
C GLY A 24 8.39 -5.97 3.33
N ASN A 25 7.32 -5.25 3.58
CA ASN A 25 7.32 -4.18 4.58
C ASN A 25 7.19 -4.74 6.00
N SER A 26 8.32 -5.06 6.62
CA SER A 26 8.36 -5.61 7.98
C SER A 26 7.98 -4.63 9.10
N LYS A 27 7.72 -3.36 8.75
CA LYS A 27 7.27 -2.33 9.70
C LYS A 27 5.75 -2.14 9.70
N ILE A 28 5.08 -2.47 8.58
CA ILE A 28 3.65 -2.24 8.40
C ILE A 28 3.04 -3.47 7.76
N TRP A 29 2.11 -4.12 8.45
CA TRP A 29 1.35 -5.26 7.95
C TRP A 29 0.16 -5.60 8.84
N THR A 30 -0.76 -6.39 8.30
CA THR A 30 -1.93 -6.90 9.01
C THR A 30 -2.06 -8.39 8.77
N TRP A 31 -2.32 -9.16 9.84
CA TRP A 31 -2.81 -10.53 9.78
C TRP A 31 -4.22 -10.60 10.35
N SER A 32 -5.11 -11.35 9.70
CA SER A 32 -6.49 -11.54 10.09
C SER A 32 -6.96 -12.95 9.76
N GLY A 33 -7.76 -13.56 10.61
CA GLY A 33 -8.33 -14.89 10.36
C GLY A 33 -9.45 -15.26 11.31
N TRP A 34 -10.35 -16.11 10.84
CA TRP A 34 -11.36 -16.75 11.67
C TRP A 34 -10.84 -18.07 12.20
N ILE A 35 -10.88 -18.24 13.50
CA ILE A 35 -10.27 -19.36 14.22
C ILE A 35 -11.32 -20.04 15.07
N LYS A 36 -11.34 -21.37 15.01
CA LYS A 36 -12.08 -22.24 15.92
C LYS A 36 -11.13 -23.24 16.51
N ARG A 37 -11.04 -23.32 17.84
CA ARG A 37 -10.17 -24.27 18.55
C ARG A 37 -10.94 -25.53 18.91
N ASN A 38 -10.26 -26.68 18.84
CA ASN A 38 -10.80 -27.97 19.33
C ASN A 38 -10.19 -28.36 20.67
N SER A 39 -8.97 -27.90 21.00
CA SER A 39 -8.31 -28.14 22.26
C SER A 39 -7.90 -26.82 22.95
N PHE A 40 -7.82 -26.86 24.29
CA PHE A 40 -7.58 -25.68 25.14
C PHE A 40 -6.42 -25.96 26.09
N GLY A 41 -5.87 -24.89 26.67
CA GLY A 41 -4.77 -24.99 27.62
C GLY A 41 -3.40 -25.29 26.98
N ALA A 42 -3.34 -25.55 25.70
CA ALA A 42 -2.12 -25.79 24.94
C ALA A 42 -1.71 -24.58 24.09
N ASP A 43 -0.44 -24.54 23.73
CA ASP A 43 0.10 -23.53 22.80
C ASP A 43 -0.23 -23.91 21.35
N HIS A 44 -0.88 -23.00 20.63
CA HIS A 44 -1.23 -23.21 19.22
C HIS A 44 -0.75 -22.03 18.37
N ARG A 45 0.12 -22.30 17.40
CA ARG A 45 0.59 -21.28 16.45
C ARG A 45 -0.45 -20.99 15.39
N LEU A 46 -0.78 -19.71 15.21
CA LEU A 46 -1.66 -19.24 14.15
C LEU A 46 -0.85 -18.83 12.93
N PHE A 47 0.12 -17.93 13.13
CA PHE A 47 1.01 -17.45 12.07
C PHE A 47 2.39 -17.11 12.64
N ASN A 48 3.45 -17.53 11.97
CA ASN A 48 4.80 -17.29 12.46
C ASN A 48 5.88 -17.31 11.37
N SER A 49 7.00 -16.67 11.69
CA SER A 49 8.28 -16.82 11.00
C SER A 49 9.37 -17.12 12.02
N ASP A 50 10.07 -18.24 11.84
CA ASP A 50 11.11 -18.68 12.77
C ASP A 50 12.37 -19.04 11.98
N ILE A 51 13.50 -18.46 12.38
CA ILE A 51 14.83 -18.84 11.89
C ILE A 51 15.44 -19.83 12.89
N ASP A 52 15.39 -19.44 14.17
CA ASP A 52 15.84 -20.25 15.32
C ASP A 52 15.09 -19.79 16.58
N SER A 53 15.38 -20.40 17.75
CA SER A 53 14.73 -20.07 19.02
C SER A 53 14.96 -18.62 19.50
N ASN A 54 16.00 -17.95 19.02
CA ASN A 54 16.36 -16.58 19.38
C ASN A 54 15.86 -15.53 18.38
N ASN A 55 15.44 -15.99 17.19
CA ASN A 55 15.05 -15.14 16.07
C ASN A 55 13.72 -15.63 15.50
N GLN A 56 12.62 -15.19 16.07
CA GLN A 56 11.27 -15.64 15.72
C GLN A 56 10.22 -14.57 15.96
N SER A 57 9.15 -14.63 15.20
CA SER A 57 7.96 -13.81 15.38
C SER A 57 6.72 -14.68 15.26
N SER A 58 5.77 -14.53 16.16
CA SER A 58 4.58 -15.38 16.14
C SER A 58 3.35 -14.73 16.74
N PHE A 59 2.24 -14.99 16.09
CA PHE A 59 0.90 -14.81 16.63
C PHE A 59 0.36 -16.20 17.00
N LYS A 60 0.02 -16.42 18.28
CA LYS A 60 -0.31 -17.73 18.81
C LYS A 60 -1.22 -17.67 20.03
N PHE A 61 -1.76 -18.81 20.41
CA PHE A 61 -2.22 -19.04 21.77
C PHE A 61 -1.08 -19.50 22.66
N VAL A 62 -1.07 -19.02 23.90
CA VAL A 62 -0.29 -19.55 25.02
C VAL A 62 -1.29 -19.97 26.07
N GLY A 63 -1.50 -21.28 26.20
CA GLY A 63 -2.68 -21.77 26.90
C GLY A 63 -3.94 -21.24 26.21
N ASP A 64 -4.67 -20.35 26.89
CA ASP A 64 -5.92 -19.80 26.39
C ASP A 64 -5.87 -18.30 26.06
N ASN A 65 -4.75 -17.64 26.33
CA ASN A 65 -4.56 -16.23 25.97
C ASN A 65 -3.91 -16.10 24.58
N LEU A 66 -4.22 -15.03 23.87
CA LEU A 66 -3.49 -14.68 22.65
C LEU A 66 -2.19 -13.97 22.98
N GLN A 67 -1.13 -14.35 22.28
CA GLN A 67 0.16 -13.67 22.31
C GLN A 67 0.59 -13.28 20.90
N PHE A 68 1.04 -12.04 20.76
CA PHE A 68 1.93 -11.66 19.65
C PHE A 68 3.29 -11.28 20.21
N PHE A 69 4.34 -11.91 19.68
CA PHE A 69 5.69 -11.57 20.04
C PHE A 69 6.62 -11.51 18.83
N ASP A 70 7.67 -10.72 18.97
CA ASP A 70 8.81 -10.68 18.06
C ASP A 70 10.10 -10.72 18.90
N ARG A 71 10.93 -11.73 18.63
CA ARG A 71 12.19 -11.98 19.32
C ARG A 71 13.35 -11.89 18.34
N LYS A 72 14.37 -11.12 18.70
CA LYS A 72 15.56 -10.93 17.90
C LYS A 72 16.80 -11.00 18.79
N SER A 73 17.76 -11.86 18.42
CA SER A 73 18.98 -12.10 19.19
C SER A 73 18.70 -12.43 20.66
N GLY A 74 17.65 -13.25 20.90
CA GLY A 74 17.24 -13.69 22.23
C GLY A 74 16.36 -12.71 23.02
N ASN A 75 16.22 -11.45 22.58
CA ASN A 75 15.45 -10.43 23.28
C ASN A 75 14.04 -10.27 22.69
N PHE A 76 13.05 -10.15 23.57
CA PHE A 76 11.70 -9.77 23.16
C PHE A 76 11.63 -8.27 22.88
N ASN A 77 11.48 -7.91 21.61
CA ASN A 77 11.23 -6.53 21.18
C ASN A 77 9.73 -6.21 21.09
N ILE A 78 8.92 -7.26 20.95
CA ILE A 78 7.47 -7.24 21.11
C ILE A 78 7.10 -8.44 21.97
N ASN A 79 6.26 -8.22 22.99
CA ASN A 79 5.71 -9.30 23.81
C ASN A 79 4.38 -8.85 24.42
N LEU A 80 3.27 -9.20 23.77
CA LEU A 80 1.95 -8.73 24.11
C LEU A 80 1.02 -9.91 24.32
N TYR A 81 0.48 -10.04 25.55
CA TYR A 81 -0.53 -11.04 25.89
C TYR A 81 -1.88 -10.36 26.14
N THR A 82 -2.96 -10.93 25.62
CA THR A 82 -4.30 -10.46 25.95
C THR A 82 -4.68 -10.80 27.41
N ASN A 83 -5.43 -9.91 28.06
CA ASN A 83 -6.06 -10.25 29.35
C ASN A 83 -7.15 -11.32 29.18
N ALA A 84 -7.90 -11.23 28.09
CA ALA A 84 -8.96 -12.17 27.78
C ALA A 84 -8.37 -13.56 27.47
N ALA A 85 -9.04 -14.60 27.97
CA ALA A 85 -8.77 -16.00 27.66
C ALA A 85 -9.93 -16.57 26.83
N PHE A 86 -9.60 -17.38 25.82
CA PHE A 86 -10.54 -17.92 24.83
C PHE A 86 -10.66 -19.42 25.01
N ARG A 87 -11.69 -19.87 25.77
CA ARG A 87 -11.86 -21.25 26.29
C ARG A 87 -13.07 -21.99 25.73
N ASP A 88 -13.66 -21.49 24.67
CA ASP A 88 -14.77 -22.18 24.02
C ASP A 88 -14.46 -22.53 22.56
N SER A 89 -15.24 -23.46 21.99
CA SER A 89 -15.09 -23.92 20.63
C SER A 89 -15.87 -23.04 19.60
N GLY A 90 -16.17 -21.80 19.95
CA GLY A 90 -16.77 -20.84 19.03
C GLY A 90 -15.81 -20.36 17.95
N TRP A 91 -16.35 -19.78 16.91
CA TRP A 91 -15.56 -19.06 15.93
C TRP A 91 -15.21 -17.65 16.45
N TYR A 92 -13.95 -17.31 16.42
CA TYR A 92 -13.43 -15.99 16.74
C TYR A 92 -12.73 -15.40 15.53
N HIS A 93 -13.03 -14.16 15.22
CA HIS A 93 -12.20 -13.37 14.32
C HIS A 93 -11.02 -12.82 15.12
N MET A 94 -9.81 -13.19 14.77
CA MET A 94 -8.58 -12.77 15.44
C MET A 94 -7.70 -12.02 14.48
N MET A 95 -7.08 -10.94 14.98
CA MET A 95 -6.33 -10.04 14.13
C MET A 95 -5.18 -9.40 14.89
N VAL A 96 -4.04 -9.25 14.21
CA VAL A 96 -2.91 -8.44 14.68
C VAL A 96 -2.53 -7.42 13.60
N VAL A 97 -2.39 -6.19 14.03
CA VAL A 97 -2.02 -5.04 13.19
C VAL A 97 -0.71 -4.48 13.69
N VAL A 98 0.24 -4.32 12.78
CA VAL A 98 1.54 -3.73 13.08
C VAL A 98 1.76 -2.50 12.21
N ASN A 99 2.12 -1.40 12.89
CA ASN A 99 2.63 -0.18 12.26
C ASN A 99 3.68 0.45 13.17
N THR A 100 4.91 0.02 13.04
CA THR A 100 6.01 0.52 13.88
C THR A 100 6.48 1.91 13.51
N THR A 101 5.99 2.50 12.41
CA THR A 101 6.36 3.87 11.99
C THR A 101 5.71 4.95 12.85
N ILE A 102 4.70 4.59 13.66
CA ILE A 102 4.03 5.52 14.58
C ILE A 102 5.05 6.02 15.62
N ALA A 103 5.22 7.34 15.69
CA ALA A 103 6.17 7.96 16.60
C ALA A 103 5.76 7.81 18.08
N SER A 104 4.48 8.08 18.39
CA SER A 104 3.92 8.04 19.76
C SER A 104 2.37 7.95 19.70
N PRO A 105 1.74 7.25 20.64
CA PRO A 105 2.34 6.41 21.68
C PRO A 105 2.82 5.05 21.12
N SER A 106 3.72 4.37 21.84
CA SER A 106 4.24 3.06 21.42
C SER A 106 3.16 1.98 21.36
N THR A 107 2.12 2.11 22.19
CA THR A 107 0.96 1.20 22.22
C THR A 107 0.16 1.17 20.92
N ASP A 108 0.29 2.20 20.08
CA ASP A 108 -0.39 2.24 18.78
C ASP A 108 0.36 1.48 17.68
N ARG A 109 1.62 1.07 17.93
CA ARG A 109 2.44 0.36 16.94
C ARG A 109 2.02 -1.08 16.73
N VAL A 110 1.37 -1.69 17.72
CA VAL A 110 0.87 -3.07 17.62
C VAL A 110 -0.46 -3.16 18.34
N LYS A 111 -1.47 -3.66 17.63
CA LYS A 111 -2.83 -3.84 18.15
C LYS A 111 -3.31 -5.26 17.90
N ILE A 112 -3.96 -5.86 18.89
CA ILE A 112 -4.62 -7.16 18.78
C ILE A 112 -6.13 -6.95 18.91
N TYR A 113 -6.88 -7.48 17.96
CA TYR A 113 -8.34 -7.41 17.97
C TYR A 113 -8.94 -8.81 18.01
N VAL A 114 -10.06 -8.94 18.69
CA VAL A 114 -10.91 -10.15 18.67
C VAL A 114 -12.35 -9.72 18.43
N ASN A 115 -12.99 -10.29 17.42
CA ASN A 115 -14.36 -9.97 17.00
C ASN A 115 -14.60 -8.46 16.85
N GLY A 116 -13.63 -7.77 16.22
CA GLY A 116 -13.68 -6.32 16.00
C GLY A 116 -13.29 -5.45 17.20
N VAL A 117 -13.07 -6.04 18.38
CA VAL A 117 -12.80 -5.30 19.63
C VAL A 117 -11.29 -5.32 19.95
N LEU A 118 -10.72 -4.13 20.17
CA LEU A 118 -9.32 -3.98 20.61
C LEU A 118 -9.14 -4.64 21.99
N GLN A 119 -8.12 -5.50 22.10
CA GLN A 119 -7.86 -6.23 23.32
C GLN A 119 -7.01 -5.45 24.32
N THR A 120 -7.35 -5.59 25.60
CA THR A 120 -6.50 -5.13 26.70
C THR A 120 -5.32 -6.07 26.88
N ILE A 121 -4.12 -5.50 27.00
CA ILE A 121 -2.86 -6.25 27.17
C ILE A 121 -2.53 -6.37 28.65
N GLN A 122 -2.02 -7.56 29.05
CA GLN A 122 -1.58 -7.85 30.42
C GLN A 122 -0.42 -6.94 30.81
N SER A 123 -0.47 -6.36 32.00
CA SER A 123 0.58 -5.45 32.50
C SER A 123 1.96 -6.10 32.60
N SER A 124 2.02 -7.40 32.83
CA SER A 124 3.28 -8.18 32.92
C SER A 124 3.89 -8.52 31.56
N TYR A 125 3.14 -8.38 30.47
CA TYR A 125 3.55 -8.77 29.11
C TYR A 125 3.11 -7.71 28.11
N ASN A 126 3.66 -6.51 28.23
CA ASN A 126 3.29 -5.32 27.47
C ASN A 126 4.50 -4.63 26.80
N THR A 127 5.43 -5.43 26.30
CA THR A 127 6.60 -4.89 25.59
C THR A 127 6.21 -4.51 24.16
N TYR A 128 6.20 -3.20 23.89
CA TYR A 128 5.94 -2.63 22.57
C TYR A 128 7.26 -2.28 21.84
N PRO A 129 7.31 -2.37 20.50
CA PRO A 129 8.53 -2.09 19.75
C PRO A 129 8.91 -0.59 19.81
N THR A 130 10.17 -0.29 19.55
CA THR A 130 10.62 1.08 19.25
C THR A 130 10.03 1.57 17.93
N ALA A 131 10.02 2.88 17.72
CA ALA A 131 9.62 3.43 16.42
C ALA A 131 10.53 2.90 15.30
N ASN A 132 9.94 2.65 14.14
CA ASN A 132 10.62 2.10 12.97
C ASN A 132 11.26 0.70 13.16
N TYR A 133 10.80 -0.07 14.13
CA TYR A 133 11.27 -1.44 14.34
C TYR A 133 10.88 -2.35 13.16
N ASN A 134 11.81 -3.17 12.69
CA ASN A 134 11.57 -4.18 11.67
C ASN A 134 11.25 -5.51 12.33
N THR A 135 10.02 -6.01 12.21
CA THR A 135 9.60 -7.33 12.69
C THR A 135 10.26 -8.45 11.89
N ARG A 136 10.28 -9.66 12.44
CA ARG A 136 10.70 -10.88 11.73
C ARG A 136 9.64 -11.40 10.75
N LEU A 137 8.37 -11.11 11.00
CA LEU A 137 7.32 -11.33 10.00
C LEU A 137 7.53 -10.39 8.81
N ASN A 138 7.12 -10.86 7.65
CA ASN A 138 7.25 -10.15 6.37
C ASN A 138 8.70 -9.91 5.90
N THR A 139 9.58 -10.83 6.21
CA THR A 139 10.98 -10.85 5.73
C THR A 139 11.24 -12.07 4.86
N ALA A 140 12.38 -12.11 4.18
CA ALA A 140 12.76 -13.18 3.23
C ALA A 140 13.09 -14.50 3.95
N VAL A 141 12.10 -15.11 4.59
CA VAL A 141 12.17 -16.38 5.30
C VAL A 141 10.88 -17.19 5.14
N ASN A 142 10.91 -18.44 5.59
CA ASN A 142 9.69 -19.24 5.64
C ASN A 142 8.70 -18.73 6.68
N HIS A 143 7.45 -18.63 6.28
CA HIS A 143 6.30 -18.33 7.13
C HIS A 143 5.39 -19.56 7.20
N ASN A 144 4.81 -19.80 8.35
CA ASN A 144 3.96 -20.97 8.58
C ASN A 144 2.62 -20.55 9.20
N ILE A 145 1.58 -21.28 8.85
CA ILE A 145 0.26 -21.26 9.49
C ILE A 145 0.09 -22.63 10.15
N GLY A 146 -0.32 -22.63 11.41
CA GLY A 146 -0.70 -23.84 12.13
C GLY A 146 0.45 -24.66 12.74
N ARG A 147 1.70 -24.19 12.68
CA ARG A 147 2.82 -24.90 13.30
C ARG A 147 3.98 -24.01 13.74
N TYR A 148 4.82 -24.52 14.65
CA TYR A 148 6.16 -24.01 14.95
C TYR A 148 7.17 -24.54 13.93
N ASN A 149 8.01 -23.69 13.34
CA ASN A 149 8.88 -24.07 12.22
C ASN A 149 10.07 -24.95 12.65
N THR A 150 10.65 -24.67 13.80
CA THR A 150 11.89 -25.33 14.28
C THR A 150 11.67 -26.51 15.23
N GLY A 151 10.41 -26.82 15.55
CA GLY A 151 10.03 -27.92 16.44
C GLY A 151 8.74 -28.61 16.03
N ASN A 152 8.61 -29.88 16.43
CA ASN A 152 7.40 -30.69 16.19
C ASN A 152 6.36 -30.50 17.31
N ASN A 153 6.16 -29.27 17.77
CA ASN A 153 5.20 -28.94 18.81
C ASN A 153 4.43 -27.65 18.47
N GLN A 154 3.45 -27.31 19.30
CA GLN A 154 2.61 -26.13 19.14
C GLN A 154 1.85 -26.10 17.81
N HIS A 155 1.46 -27.28 17.31
CA HIS A 155 0.57 -27.39 16.17
C HIS A 155 -0.82 -26.89 16.52
N MET A 156 -1.49 -26.30 15.55
CA MET A 156 -2.90 -25.90 15.69
C MET A 156 -3.78 -27.15 15.71
N ASP A 157 -4.68 -27.22 16.69
CA ASP A 157 -5.80 -28.15 16.70
C ASP A 157 -7.11 -27.34 16.61
N GLY A 158 -7.73 -27.40 15.45
CA GLY A 158 -8.92 -26.57 15.18
C GLY A 158 -9.16 -26.33 13.70
N SER A 159 -9.88 -25.29 13.42
CA SER A 159 -10.18 -24.88 12.05
C SER A 159 -9.87 -23.39 11.84
N MET A 160 -9.46 -23.04 10.62
CA MET A 160 -9.25 -21.68 10.17
C MET A 160 -10.07 -21.39 8.93
N SER A 161 -10.55 -20.16 8.79
CA SER A 161 -11.26 -19.67 7.62
C SER A 161 -10.89 -18.23 7.34
N GLN A 162 -10.97 -17.81 6.09
CA GLN A 162 -10.75 -16.44 5.64
C GLN A 162 -9.47 -15.83 6.25
N VAL A 163 -8.34 -16.50 6.05
CA VAL A 163 -7.04 -16.02 6.54
C VAL A 163 -6.42 -15.05 5.53
N TYR A 164 -6.09 -13.87 6.01
CA TYR A 164 -5.47 -12.80 5.25
C TYR A 164 -4.12 -12.43 5.85
N PHE A 165 -3.17 -12.12 5.00
CA PHE A 165 -1.97 -11.38 5.34
C PHE A 165 -1.84 -10.22 4.35
N ILE A 166 -1.74 -9.00 4.87
CA ILE A 166 -1.67 -7.78 4.07
C ILE A 166 -0.33 -7.12 4.34
N ASP A 167 0.56 -7.19 3.38
CA ASP A 167 1.87 -6.60 3.38
C ASP A 167 1.78 -5.09 3.09
N GLY A 168 2.44 -4.28 3.89
CA GLY A 168 2.53 -2.84 3.72
C GLY A 168 1.35 -2.02 4.25
N GLN A 169 0.33 -2.67 4.86
CA GLN A 169 -0.86 -1.97 5.31
C GLN A 169 -1.27 -2.35 6.74
N ALA A 170 -1.61 -1.33 7.55
CA ALA A 170 -2.14 -1.48 8.90
C ALA A 170 -3.65 -1.21 8.90
N LEU A 171 -4.44 -2.25 8.66
CA LEU A 171 -5.89 -2.17 8.48
C LEU A 171 -6.64 -2.38 9.79
N GLY A 172 -7.79 -1.72 9.95
CA GLY A 172 -8.72 -1.95 11.04
C GLY A 172 -9.57 -3.21 10.87
N PRO A 173 -10.28 -3.66 11.92
CA PRO A 173 -11.12 -4.87 11.84
C PRO A 173 -12.32 -4.73 10.90
N GLU A 174 -12.80 -3.52 10.64
CA GLU A 174 -13.94 -3.19 9.76
C GLU A 174 -13.73 -3.62 8.30
N TYR A 175 -12.49 -3.88 7.92
CA TYR A 175 -12.15 -4.42 6.60
C TYR A 175 -12.44 -5.92 6.48
N PHE A 176 -12.46 -6.66 7.58
CA PHE A 176 -12.56 -8.12 7.62
C PHE A 176 -13.83 -8.63 8.27
N GLY A 177 -14.60 -7.74 8.89
CA GLY A 177 -15.86 -8.08 9.53
C GLY A 177 -16.75 -6.86 9.76
N TYR A 178 -17.95 -7.13 10.24
CA TYR A 178 -18.92 -6.11 10.64
C TYR A 178 -19.81 -6.62 11.78
N THR A 179 -20.34 -5.72 12.57
CA THR A 179 -21.37 -6.05 13.57
C THR A 179 -22.72 -6.13 12.90
N ASP A 180 -23.34 -7.29 12.92
CA ASP A 180 -24.70 -7.47 12.43
C ASP A 180 -25.67 -6.67 13.30
N PRO A 181 -26.39 -5.67 12.74
CA PRO A 181 -27.26 -4.80 13.52
C PRO A 181 -28.46 -5.51 14.15
N LEU A 182 -28.86 -6.67 13.64
CA LEU A 182 -30.00 -7.43 14.16
C LEU A 182 -29.62 -8.31 15.35
N THR A 183 -28.43 -8.90 15.31
CA THR A 183 -27.99 -9.89 16.31
C THR A 183 -26.89 -9.36 17.23
N ASN A 184 -26.37 -8.17 16.95
CA ASN A 184 -25.21 -7.58 17.63
C ASN A 184 -24.00 -8.53 17.68
N THR A 185 -23.86 -9.40 16.67
CA THR A 185 -22.73 -10.34 16.56
C THR A 185 -21.77 -9.90 15.48
N TRP A 186 -20.48 -10.11 15.74
CA TRP A 186 -19.43 -9.88 14.74
C TRP A 186 -19.50 -10.96 13.67
N ARG A 187 -19.58 -10.56 12.40
CA ARG A 187 -19.71 -11.45 11.24
C ARG A 187 -18.58 -11.25 10.25
N PRO A 188 -18.22 -12.30 9.49
CA PRO A 188 -17.22 -12.18 8.44
C PRO A 188 -17.70 -11.24 7.33
N LYS A 189 -16.78 -10.43 6.86
CA LYS A 189 -16.89 -9.62 5.65
C LYS A 189 -15.77 -10.08 4.72
N LYS A 190 -16.12 -10.43 3.49
CA LYS A 190 -15.12 -10.74 2.48
C LYS A 190 -14.32 -9.47 2.22
N PHE A 191 -13.03 -9.60 2.38
CA PHE A 191 -12.10 -8.55 2.02
C PHE A 191 -12.12 -8.42 0.49
N GLU A 192 -12.85 -7.44 0.00
CA GLU A 192 -12.94 -7.19 -1.43
C GLU A 192 -11.70 -6.46 -1.90
N HIS A 193 -10.94 -7.15 -2.68
CA HIS A 193 -9.78 -6.73 -3.48
C HIS A 193 -8.68 -5.88 -2.83
N LEU A 194 -7.49 -6.46 -2.84
CA LEU A 194 -6.21 -5.82 -2.50
C LEU A 194 -5.91 -4.52 -3.29
N SER A 195 -6.61 -4.28 -4.37
CA SER A 195 -6.52 -3.06 -5.18
C SER A 195 -7.56 -1.99 -4.83
N THR A 196 -8.64 -2.34 -4.09
CA THR A 196 -9.76 -1.41 -3.83
C THR A 196 -9.74 -0.86 -2.39
N LEU A 197 -8.73 -1.14 -1.60
CA LEU A 197 -8.89 -1.20 -0.15
C LEU A 197 -8.41 -0.05 0.66
N ILE A 198 -7.66 0.84 0.14
CA ILE A 198 -7.46 2.12 0.77
C ILE A 198 -7.66 3.19 -0.28
N ALA A 199 -8.91 3.30 -0.67
CA ALA A 199 -9.38 4.51 -1.27
C ALA A 199 -9.51 5.54 -0.16
N THR A 200 -8.48 6.31 0.13
CA THR A 200 -8.70 7.55 0.85
C THR A 200 -9.55 8.43 -0.06
N GLN A 201 -10.86 8.34 0.12
CA GLN A 201 -11.77 9.19 -0.63
C GLN A 201 -11.65 10.61 -0.11
N TYR A 202 -11.24 11.48 -0.97
CA TYR A 202 -11.33 12.91 -0.73
C TYR A 202 -12.72 13.36 -1.14
N SER A 203 -13.42 14.07 -0.24
CA SER A 203 -14.81 14.50 -0.46
C SER A 203 -14.98 15.21 -1.79
N GLY A 204 -15.83 14.65 -2.65
CA GLY A 204 -16.10 15.18 -3.99
C GLY A 204 -15.00 14.93 -5.03
N ALA A 205 -14.04 14.06 -4.75
CA ALA A 205 -12.99 13.73 -5.72
C ALA A 205 -13.56 12.96 -6.93
N SER A 206 -13.08 13.32 -8.12
CA SER A 206 -13.42 12.67 -9.38
C SER A 206 -12.29 11.75 -9.86
N ALA A 207 -12.65 10.78 -10.70
CA ALA A 207 -11.70 9.90 -11.38
C ALA A 207 -10.96 10.66 -12.49
N LEU A 208 -9.69 10.35 -12.67
CA LEU A 208 -8.89 10.80 -13.80
C LEU A 208 -8.69 9.63 -14.79
N THR A 209 -8.80 9.92 -16.07
CA THR A 209 -8.52 8.97 -17.17
C THR A 209 -7.61 9.61 -18.20
N TRP A 210 -6.87 8.81 -18.95
CA TRP A 210 -6.13 9.28 -20.09
C TRP A 210 -7.10 9.72 -21.20
N ASP A 211 -6.77 10.81 -21.89
CA ASP A 211 -7.51 11.25 -23.06
C ASP A 211 -7.22 10.30 -24.23
N ASP A 212 -8.23 9.98 -25.03
CA ASP A 212 -8.13 9.11 -26.18
C ASP A 212 -7.73 9.85 -27.48
N ASN A 213 -7.36 11.12 -27.36
CA ASN A 213 -6.87 11.92 -28.50
C ASN A 213 -5.32 11.88 -28.59
N PRO A 214 -4.73 10.78 -29.12
CA PRO A 214 -3.29 10.59 -29.11
C PRO A 214 -2.61 11.51 -30.10
N ILE A 215 -1.60 12.24 -29.64
CA ILE A 215 -0.63 12.84 -30.55
C ILE A 215 0.48 11.83 -30.78
N GLY A 216 0.41 11.13 -31.89
CA GLY A 216 1.31 10.06 -32.25
C GLY A 216 0.80 8.67 -31.86
N SER A 217 0.83 7.74 -32.78
CA SER A 217 0.31 6.37 -32.65
C SER A 217 1.21 5.41 -31.83
N ILE A 218 1.86 5.91 -30.78
CA ILE A 218 2.93 5.17 -30.12
C ILE A 218 2.44 4.43 -28.87
N TYR A 219 1.27 4.76 -28.33
CA TYR A 219 0.71 4.06 -27.19
C TYR A 219 -0.72 3.57 -27.44
N THR A 220 -1.13 2.59 -26.67
CA THR A 220 -2.50 2.06 -26.65
C THR A 220 -3.14 2.30 -25.31
N LEU A 221 -4.42 2.65 -25.30
CA LEU A 221 -5.21 2.80 -24.08
C LEU A 221 -6.01 1.53 -23.79
N SER A 222 -6.12 1.20 -22.52
CA SER A 222 -6.88 0.05 -22.02
C SER A 222 -7.47 0.35 -20.65
N ASN A 223 -8.19 -0.60 -20.07
CA ASN A 223 -8.79 -0.49 -18.74
C ASN A 223 -9.66 0.77 -18.56
N GLY A 224 -10.55 1.04 -19.55
CA GLY A 224 -11.39 2.25 -19.54
C GLY A 224 -10.57 3.54 -19.60
N ASN A 225 -9.55 3.56 -20.42
CA ASN A 225 -8.60 4.67 -20.61
C ASN A 225 -7.78 5.03 -19.34
N ARG A 226 -7.65 4.11 -18.41
CA ARG A 226 -6.80 4.31 -17.21
C ARG A 226 -5.37 3.85 -17.41
N THR A 227 -5.11 2.96 -18.37
CA THR A 227 -3.78 2.41 -18.64
C THR A 227 -3.32 2.80 -20.04
N ALA A 228 -2.18 3.47 -20.12
CA ALA A 228 -1.47 3.76 -21.35
C ALA A 228 -0.23 2.87 -21.45
N THR A 229 -0.10 2.14 -22.55
CA THR A 229 1.05 1.27 -22.83
C THR A 229 1.77 1.78 -24.07
N ALA A 230 3.00 2.22 -23.91
CA ALA A 230 3.89 2.57 -25.01
C ALA A 230 4.67 1.34 -25.45
N GLY A 231 4.57 0.96 -26.72
CA GLY A 231 5.30 -0.17 -27.29
C GLY A 231 6.81 0.07 -27.38
N GLU A 232 7.58 -1.00 -27.55
CA GLU A 232 9.02 -0.91 -27.81
C GLU A 232 9.29 0.01 -29.00
N GLY A 233 10.23 0.94 -28.86
CA GLY A 233 10.70 1.81 -29.90
C GLY A 233 12.12 1.48 -30.30
N THR A 234 12.43 1.50 -31.60
CA THR A 234 13.80 1.44 -32.07
C THR A 234 14.55 2.71 -31.65
N SER A 235 15.50 2.54 -30.78
CA SER A 235 16.33 3.58 -30.21
C SER A 235 17.23 4.23 -31.23
N SER A 236 16.89 5.35 -31.76
CA SER A 236 17.90 6.30 -32.29
C SER A 236 17.39 7.71 -32.51
N GLY A 237 16.33 8.09 -31.86
CA GLY A 237 15.83 9.46 -31.89
C GLY A 237 14.88 9.66 -30.71
N TYR A 238 15.17 10.65 -29.92
CA TYR A 238 14.43 11.13 -28.78
C TYR A 238 13.00 11.55 -29.12
N THR A 239 12.17 10.62 -29.55
CA THR A 239 10.75 10.85 -29.75
C THR A 239 9.98 10.37 -28.56
N GLY A 240 9.91 11.20 -27.51
CA GLY A 240 9.05 10.95 -26.37
C GLY A 240 7.60 10.77 -26.82
N ALA A 241 6.91 9.80 -26.26
CA ALA A 241 5.46 9.68 -26.41
C ALA A 241 4.81 10.26 -25.16
N ASP A 242 3.85 11.14 -25.37
CA ASP A 242 3.10 11.74 -24.27
C ASP A 242 1.68 11.24 -24.26
N VAL A 243 1.23 10.99 -23.06
CA VAL A 243 -0.18 10.77 -22.77
C VAL A 243 -0.68 11.83 -21.81
N TRP A 244 -1.86 12.35 -22.02
CA TRP A 244 -2.51 13.33 -21.15
C TRP A 244 -3.81 12.78 -20.60
N SER A 245 -4.16 13.29 -19.43
CA SER A 245 -5.44 13.01 -18.85
C SER A 245 -6.54 13.84 -19.51
N ASN A 246 -7.79 13.45 -19.27
CA ASN A 246 -8.91 14.36 -19.37
C ASN A 246 -8.67 15.57 -18.43
N ALA A 247 -9.37 16.66 -18.69
CA ALA A 247 -9.21 17.89 -17.90
C ALA A 247 -9.55 17.65 -16.42
N ILE A 248 -8.64 18.06 -15.53
CA ILE A 248 -8.90 18.12 -14.09
C ILE A 248 -9.94 19.22 -13.85
N PRO A 249 -11.14 18.92 -13.32
CA PRO A 249 -12.22 19.90 -13.22
C PRO A 249 -11.87 21.08 -12.32
N ALA A 250 -12.30 22.27 -12.67
CA ALA A 250 -12.22 23.43 -11.80
C ALA A 250 -13.17 23.30 -10.60
N ASN A 251 -12.87 23.99 -9.51
CA ASN A 251 -13.61 23.97 -8.25
C ASN A 251 -13.83 22.54 -7.70
N SER A 252 -12.80 21.71 -7.83
CA SER A 252 -12.86 20.29 -7.44
C SER A 252 -11.57 19.79 -6.82
N THR A 253 -11.69 18.66 -6.15
CA THR A 253 -10.56 17.81 -5.76
C THR A 253 -10.54 16.60 -6.67
N THR A 254 -9.36 16.22 -7.16
CA THR A 254 -9.13 15.00 -7.95
C THR A 254 -8.01 14.21 -7.29
N ALA A 255 -8.16 12.90 -7.18
CA ALA A 255 -7.17 12.06 -6.54
C ALA A 255 -6.94 10.78 -7.36
N TRP A 256 -5.68 10.36 -7.48
CA TRP A 256 -5.29 9.12 -8.16
C TRP A 256 -3.93 8.64 -7.68
N THR A 257 -3.64 7.39 -7.94
CA THR A 257 -2.29 6.83 -7.85
C THR A 257 -1.76 6.61 -9.26
N LEU A 258 -0.63 7.21 -9.60
CA LEU A 258 0.10 6.91 -10.83
C LEU A 258 0.93 5.66 -10.61
N GLU A 259 0.63 4.56 -11.31
CA GLU A 259 1.47 3.36 -11.36
C GLU A 259 2.28 3.36 -12.66
N ILE A 260 3.59 3.31 -12.55
CA ILE A 260 4.52 3.26 -13.66
C ILE A 260 5.19 1.89 -13.65
N THR A 261 5.25 1.23 -14.80
CA THR A 261 5.92 -0.06 -14.97
C THR A 261 6.97 0.07 -16.08
N ASN A 262 8.16 -0.44 -15.84
CA ASN A 262 9.31 -0.37 -16.76
C ASN A 262 9.66 1.07 -17.16
N SER A 263 9.65 1.99 -16.19
CA SER A 263 10.10 3.37 -16.47
C SER A 263 11.57 3.40 -16.85
N ASP A 264 11.89 4.26 -17.77
CA ASP A 264 13.26 4.59 -18.14
C ASP A 264 13.79 5.83 -17.41
N SER A 265 15.09 6.08 -17.60
CA SER A 265 15.87 7.13 -16.95
C SER A 265 15.39 8.56 -17.19
N VAL A 266 14.54 8.80 -18.18
CA VAL A 266 14.18 10.16 -18.63
C VAL A 266 12.67 10.42 -18.72
N GLY A 267 11.82 9.42 -18.51
CA GLY A 267 10.37 9.58 -18.42
C GLY A 267 9.97 10.45 -17.22
N GLY A 268 8.79 11.02 -17.24
CA GLY A 268 8.32 11.82 -16.12
C GLY A 268 6.87 12.23 -16.23
N TRP A 269 6.33 12.72 -15.11
CA TRP A 269 4.98 13.26 -15.06
C TRP A 269 5.00 14.80 -15.01
N TYR A 270 3.92 15.42 -15.45
CA TYR A 270 3.81 16.87 -15.48
C TYR A 270 2.34 17.35 -15.45
N PHE A 271 2.16 18.62 -15.11
CA PHE A 271 0.91 19.35 -15.26
C PHE A 271 1.08 20.40 -16.37
N THR A 272 0.06 20.59 -17.18
CA THR A 272 0.12 21.52 -18.33
C THR A 272 -1.23 22.19 -18.59
N ASP A 273 -1.19 23.35 -19.23
CA ASP A 273 -2.35 24.09 -19.73
C ASP A 273 -2.78 23.65 -21.15
N SER A 274 -1.97 22.84 -21.82
CA SER A 274 -2.18 22.45 -23.22
C SER A 274 -1.85 20.97 -23.45
N GLN A 275 -2.65 20.33 -24.27
CA GLN A 275 -2.43 18.98 -24.79
C GLN A 275 -1.59 18.97 -26.10
N THR A 276 -0.95 20.05 -26.44
CA THR A 276 -0.05 20.12 -27.61
C THR A 276 1.39 19.92 -27.18
N PRO A 277 2.09 18.86 -27.63
CA PRO A 277 3.47 18.67 -27.32
C PRO A 277 4.34 19.71 -28.02
N SER A 278 5.25 20.28 -27.27
CA SER A 278 6.38 21.03 -27.85
C SER A 278 7.63 20.55 -27.13
N GLY A 279 8.49 19.84 -27.82
CA GLY A 279 9.74 19.32 -27.26
C GLY A 279 9.77 17.80 -27.14
N THR A 280 10.96 17.27 -26.92
CA THR A 280 11.25 15.83 -26.85
C THR A 280 11.30 15.28 -25.42
N HIS A 281 11.49 16.15 -24.44
CA HIS A 281 11.58 15.81 -23.02
C HIS A 281 10.48 16.50 -22.22
N PRO A 282 10.11 15.96 -21.05
CA PRO A 282 9.15 16.64 -20.15
C PRO A 282 9.58 18.05 -19.79
N ASP A 283 10.90 18.32 -19.75
CA ASP A 283 11.52 19.59 -19.45
C ASP A 283 11.66 20.56 -20.63
N GLU A 284 11.40 20.11 -21.85
CA GLU A 284 11.46 20.93 -23.06
C GLU A 284 10.07 21.41 -23.54
N ARG A 285 9.03 21.13 -22.76
CA ARG A 285 7.67 21.46 -23.16
C ARG A 285 7.39 22.93 -23.04
N GLY A 286 6.93 23.50 -24.13
CA GLY A 286 6.46 24.87 -24.14
C GLY A 286 5.16 25.06 -23.36
N GLY A 287 4.80 26.29 -23.05
CA GLY A 287 3.62 26.63 -22.28
C GLY A 287 3.90 26.68 -20.77
N ASN A 288 2.85 26.78 -19.97
CA ASN A 288 2.94 26.80 -18.51
C ASN A 288 2.95 25.34 -17.95
N SER A 289 3.96 24.57 -18.30
CA SER A 289 4.07 23.19 -17.79
C SER A 289 4.91 23.14 -16.53
N LEU A 290 4.50 22.29 -15.58
CA LEU A 290 5.19 22.04 -14.34
C LEU A 290 5.29 20.53 -14.15
N GLY A 291 6.48 19.99 -14.05
CA GLY A 291 6.61 18.54 -13.97
C GLY A 291 7.95 18.07 -13.46
N MET A 292 8.09 16.76 -13.42
CA MET A 292 9.23 16.06 -12.93
C MET A 292 9.77 15.10 -13.98
N ARG A 293 11.07 15.11 -14.13
CA ARG A 293 11.83 14.22 -14.99
C ARG A 293 12.66 13.26 -14.17
N ASN A 294 12.61 11.97 -14.52
CA ASN A 294 13.63 11.04 -14.09
C ASN A 294 14.92 11.33 -14.84
N GLN A 295 16.02 11.50 -14.15
CA GLN A 295 17.34 11.58 -14.76
C GLN A 295 18.31 10.72 -13.96
N ASP A 296 19.18 10.01 -14.70
CA ASP A 296 20.22 9.08 -14.22
C ASP A 296 20.56 9.16 -12.73
N ALA A 297 20.25 8.10 -11.99
CA ALA A 297 20.71 7.73 -10.64
C ALA A 297 20.69 8.77 -9.52
N ASP A 298 20.73 10.05 -9.82
CA ASP A 298 20.82 11.15 -8.85
C ASP A 298 19.66 12.13 -9.01
N ALA A 299 18.69 12.05 -8.12
CA ALA A 299 17.66 13.05 -7.84
C ALA A 299 16.83 13.56 -9.05
N GLY A 300 15.55 13.34 -9.01
CA GLY A 300 14.61 13.88 -9.99
C GLY A 300 14.61 15.40 -10.07
N TRP A 301 14.43 15.89 -11.25
CA TRP A 301 14.34 17.31 -11.53
C TRP A 301 12.90 17.77 -11.44
N PHE A 302 12.61 18.71 -10.57
CA PHE A 302 11.33 19.40 -10.52
C PHE A 302 11.53 20.85 -10.93
N GLY A 303 10.77 21.32 -11.90
CA GLY A 303 10.89 22.70 -12.36
C GLY A 303 9.63 23.22 -12.99
N THR A 304 9.48 24.55 -12.99
CA THR A 304 8.50 25.23 -13.81
C THR A 304 9.05 25.34 -15.24
N PHE A 305 8.38 24.72 -16.17
CA PHE A 305 8.65 24.88 -17.59
C PHE A 305 7.78 26.04 -18.10
N ALA A 306 8.07 27.24 -17.62
CA ALA A 306 7.46 28.42 -18.17
C ALA A 306 8.41 28.96 -19.23
N THR A 307 8.07 28.88 -20.51
CA THR A 307 8.04 30.06 -21.36
C THR A 307 8.01 29.72 -22.83
N ALA A 308 7.39 30.56 -23.59
CA ALA A 308 7.30 30.62 -25.04
C ALA A 308 8.68 30.67 -25.77
N ASN A 309 9.81 30.54 -25.11
CA ASN A 309 11.15 30.66 -25.67
C ASN A 309 12.17 29.65 -25.15
N GLY A 310 11.74 28.50 -24.61
CA GLY A 310 12.67 27.41 -24.29
C GLY A 310 13.68 27.69 -23.17
N SER A 311 13.42 28.65 -22.31
CA SER A 311 14.28 28.91 -21.14
C SER A 311 13.80 28.09 -19.96
N THR A 312 14.48 26.99 -19.72
CA THR A 312 14.32 26.14 -18.55
C THR A 312 14.90 26.82 -17.31
N SER A 313 14.08 27.33 -16.41
CA SER A 313 14.55 27.57 -15.05
C SER A 313 14.50 26.25 -14.29
N GLN A 314 15.60 25.54 -14.31
CA GLN A 314 15.79 24.32 -13.55
C GLN A 314 16.03 24.68 -12.07
N GLY A 315 15.05 24.42 -11.24
CA GLY A 315 15.17 24.57 -9.80
C GLY A 315 14.99 23.22 -9.12
N HIS A 316 16.01 22.71 -8.46
CA HIS A 316 15.86 21.64 -7.48
C HIS A 316 15.06 22.17 -6.30
N VAL A 317 13.80 21.82 -6.17
CA VAL A 317 12.99 22.42 -5.11
C VAL A 317 12.61 21.41 -4.02
N LEU A 318 12.43 20.13 -4.32
CA LEU A 318 12.03 19.15 -3.32
C LEU A 318 12.42 17.72 -3.77
N PRO A 319 12.77 16.82 -2.82
CA PRO A 319 12.82 15.39 -3.11
C PRO A 319 11.39 14.89 -3.34
N LEU A 320 10.91 14.94 -4.57
CA LEU A 320 9.61 14.41 -4.94
C LEU A 320 9.70 12.91 -5.23
N PRO A 321 8.71 12.12 -4.81
CA PRO A 321 8.70 10.69 -5.05
C PRO A 321 8.58 10.35 -6.52
N GLY A 322 9.17 9.24 -6.92
CA GLY A 322 9.13 8.75 -8.30
C GLY A 322 10.33 9.12 -9.17
N CYS A 323 11.40 9.66 -8.58
CA CYS A 323 12.55 10.23 -9.27
C CYS A 323 13.80 9.36 -9.30
N GLU A 324 13.85 8.29 -8.55
CA GLU A 324 15.15 7.72 -8.15
C GLU A 324 15.41 6.34 -8.74
N THR A 325 15.26 5.96 -9.86
CA THR A 325 15.66 4.67 -10.42
C THR A 325 14.68 4.03 -11.40
N PHE A 326 15.24 3.25 -12.29
CA PHE A 326 14.55 2.35 -13.21
C PHE A 326 13.61 1.37 -12.50
N GLY A 327 12.46 1.10 -13.05
CA GLY A 327 11.56 0.06 -12.56
C GLY A 327 10.10 0.50 -12.39
N SER A 328 9.38 -0.27 -11.59
CA SER A 328 7.96 0.00 -11.32
C SER A 328 7.79 0.85 -10.08
N ARG A 329 6.92 1.85 -10.16
CA ARG A 329 6.65 2.80 -9.07
C ARG A 329 5.19 3.16 -8.97
N ARG A 330 4.80 3.57 -7.78
CA ARG A 330 3.46 4.11 -7.49
C ARG A 330 3.60 5.43 -6.74
N VAL A 331 2.94 6.45 -7.24
CA VAL A 331 2.96 7.81 -6.66
C VAL A 331 1.52 8.28 -6.48
N ASP A 332 1.20 8.75 -5.30
CA ASP A 332 -0.12 9.26 -4.93
C ASP A 332 -0.20 10.76 -5.20
N PHE A 333 -1.26 11.17 -5.85
CA PHE A 333 -1.58 12.57 -6.15
C PHE A 333 -2.95 12.95 -5.61
N VAL A 334 -3.03 14.11 -4.98
CA VAL A 334 -4.28 14.82 -4.72
C VAL A 334 -4.13 16.25 -5.24
N VAL A 335 -5.06 16.68 -6.06
CA VAL A 335 -5.06 18.00 -6.68
C VAL A 335 -6.35 18.70 -6.32
N TYR A 336 -6.24 19.87 -5.71
CA TYR A 336 -7.34 20.78 -5.55
C TYR A 336 -7.19 21.95 -6.55
N ARG A 337 -8.17 22.11 -7.43
CA ARG A 337 -8.27 23.25 -8.33
C ARG A 337 -9.40 24.18 -7.87
N PRO A 338 -9.11 25.44 -7.50
CA PRO A 338 -10.13 26.43 -7.24
C PRO A 338 -10.87 26.81 -8.56
N ALA A 339 -11.93 27.56 -8.45
CA ALA A 339 -12.65 28.09 -9.63
C ALA A 339 -11.77 29.01 -10.49
N SER A 340 -10.82 29.70 -9.86
CA SER A 340 -9.79 30.54 -10.49
C SER A 340 -8.57 30.63 -9.57
N GLY A 341 -7.41 30.89 -10.15
CA GLY A 341 -6.13 30.99 -9.42
C GLY A 341 -5.35 29.68 -9.36
N THR A 342 -4.28 29.68 -8.58
CA THR A 342 -3.35 28.56 -8.49
C THR A 342 -3.98 27.32 -7.86
N GLY A 343 -3.75 26.16 -8.49
CA GLY A 343 -4.11 24.87 -7.94
C GLY A 343 -3.09 24.40 -6.90
N LYS A 344 -3.51 23.50 -6.01
CA LYS A 344 -2.67 22.89 -4.98
C LYS A 344 -2.49 21.40 -5.27
N VAL A 345 -1.27 20.91 -5.16
CA VAL A 345 -0.93 19.50 -5.37
C VAL A 345 -0.25 18.94 -4.13
N TRP A 346 -0.73 17.82 -3.67
CA TRP A 346 -0.06 16.98 -2.67
C TRP A 346 0.38 15.71 -3.35
N VAL A 347 1.64 15.33 -3.13
CA VAL A 347 2.26 14.14 -3.71
C VAL A 347 3.01 13.37 -2.63
N LYS A 348 3.00 12.04 -2.73
CA LYS A 348 3.80 11.15 -1.89
C LYS A 348 4.05 9.82 -2.59
N ASP A 349 5.08 9.08 -2.13
CA ASP A 349 5.19 7.66 -2.48
C ASP A 349 3.99 6.89 -1.96
N ASN A 350 3.46 5.97 -2.75
CA ASN A 350 2.36 5.11 -2.33
C ASN A 350 2.80 4.27 -1.13
N GLY A 351 2.03 4.36 -0.05
CA GLY A 351 2.38 3.73 1.23
C GLY A 351 3.16 4.62 2.20
N ALA A 352 3.65 5.79 1.77
CA ALA A 352 4.22 6.76 2.70
C ALA A 352 3.16 7.32 3.65
N SER A 353 3.55 7.53 4.91
CA SER A 353 2.64 8.06 5.94
C SER A 353 2.40 9.56 5.84
N THR A 354 3.30 10.29 5.17
CA THR A 354 3.25 11.75 5.09
C THR A 354 3.36 12.23 3.65
N TRP A 355 2.67 13.31 3.36
CA TRP A 355 2.78 14.03 2.10
C TRP A 355 4.05 14.88 2.08
N VAL A 356 4.66 15.02 0.91
CA VAL A 356 5.79 15.94 0.73
C VAL A 356 5.35 17.35 1.10
N GLY A 357 6.14 18.02 1.92
CA GLY A 357 5.79 19.34 2.50
C GLY A 357 4.94 19.28 3.78
N GLY A 358 4.52 18.08 4.21
CA GLY A 358 3.88 17.85 5.52
C GLY A 358 2.40 18.27 5.64
N GLY A 359 1.77 18.72 4.56
CA GLY A 359 0.35 19.10 4.57
C GLY A 359 -0.60 17.90 4.47
N ASP A 360 -1.86 18.13 4.75
CA ASP A 360 -2.94 17.12 4.65
C ASP A 360 -3.95 17.55 3.58
N PRO A 361 -4.07 16.81 2.45
CA PRO A 361 -4.99 17.17 1.38
C PRO A 361 -6.48 17.04 1.74
N SER A 362 -6.84 16.41 2.85
CA SER A 362 -8.20 16.45 3.37
C SER A 362 -8.61 17.86 3.83
N ASN A 363 -7.63 18.71 4.08
CA ASN A 363 -7.78 20.13 4.34
C ASN A 363 -7.13 20.96 3.23
N THR A 364 -7.91 21.44 2.30
CA THR A 364 -7.44 22.25 1.17
C THR A 364 -6.76 23.57 1.57
N SER A 365 -6.84 23.97 2.84
CA SER A 365 -6.07 25.10 3.38
C SER A 365 -4.69 24.71 3.84
N SER A 366 -4.38 23.42 3.95
CA SER A 366 -3.04 22.93 4.36
C SER A 366 -1.98 23.25 3.32
N THR A 367 -0.72 23.15 3.74
CA THR A 367 0.44 23.36 2.84
C THR A 367 0.50 22.28 1.78
N PRO A 368 0.43 22.60 0.48
CA PRO A 368 0.61 21.62 -0.59
C PRO A 368 2.09 21.23 -0.74
N SER A 369 2.36 20.14 -1.43
CA SER A 369 3.70 19.79 -1.87
C SER A 369 4.25 20.84 -2.85
N PHE A 370 3.39 21.30 -3.74
CA PHE A 370 3.65 22.41 -4.66
C PHE A 370 2.32 22.99 -5.20
N VAL A 371 2.42 24.09 -5.93
CA VAL A 371 1.27 24.71 -6.58
C VAL A 371 1.41 24.64 -8.10
N ILE A 372 0.28 24.55 -8.81
CA ILE A 372 0.22 24.61 -10.28
C ILE A 372 -0.39 25.93 -10.70
N PRO A 373 0.10 26.56 -11.80
CA PRO A 373 -0.46 27.80 -12.34
C PRO A 373 -1.95 27.69 -12.66
N ASP A 374 -2.63 28.81 -12.65
CA ASP A 374 -4.00 28.90 -13.19
C ASP A 374 -3.99 28.52 -14.67
N GLY A 375 -4.93 27.66 -15.06
CA GLY A 375 -4.96 27.11 -16.41
C GLY A 375 -4.33 25.74 -16.59
N ASN A 376 -3.43 25.29 -15.70
CA ASN A 376 -2.90 23.93 -15.75
C ASN A 376 -3.99 22.91 -15.41
N THR A 377 -4.61 22.36 -16.46
CA THR A 377 -5.82 21.54 -16.36
C THR A 377 -5.57 20.07 -16.67
N TYR A 378 -4.41 19.72 -17.20
CA TYR A 378 -4.10 18.37 -17.62
C TYR A 378 -2.92 17.80 -16.84
N PHE A 379 -3.01 16.53 -16.50
CA PHE A 379 -1.89 15.74 -15.99
C PHE A 379 -1.32 14.91 -17.14
N GLY A 380 -0.02 14.87 -17.31
CA GLY A 380 0.63 14.14 -18.37
C GLY A 380 1.73 13.21 -17.87
N TYR A 381 2.04 12.21 -18.70
CA TYR A 381 3.19 11.34 -18.52
C TYR A 381 3.94 11.20 -19.86
N THR A 382 5.26 11.32 -19.80
CA THR A 382 6.14 11.12 -20.95
C THR A 382 6.81 9.78 -20.87
N PHE A 383 6.60 8.94 -21.90
CA PHE A 383 7.37 7.73 -22.15
C PHE A 383 8.59 8.11 -22.98
N TYR A 384 9.78 7.90 -22.45
CA TYR A 384 10.98 8.34 -23.13
C TYR A 384 11.72 7.16 -23.80
N ASP A 385 12.74 6.58 -23.28
CA ASP A 385 13.45 5.48 -23.93
C ASP A 385 12.72 4.14 -23.75
N ARG A 386 12.33 3.53 -24.86
CA ARG A 386 11.53 2.29 -24.90
C ARG A 386 12.34 1.08 -25.29
N SER A 387 13.67 1.16 -25.19
CA SER A 387 14.59 0.07 -25.56
C SER A 387 14.52 -1.15 -24.63
N ASN A 388 13.94 -0.97 -23.44
CA ASN A 388 13.85 -2.00 -22.39
C ASN A 388 12.46 -2.66 -22.27
N GLY A 389 11.64 -2.58 -23.30
CA GLY A 389 10.29 -3.15 -23.33
C GLY A 389 9.17 -2.14 -23.19
N ASN A 390 7.95 -2.64 -23.12
CA ASN A 390 6.76 -1.79 -22.99
C ASN A 390 6.77 -1.01 -21.69
N GLN A 391 6.67 0.31 -21.79
CA GLN A 391 6.44 1.18 -20.63
C GLN A 391 4.94 1.35 -20.41
N ILE A 392 4.50 1.30 -19.17
CA ILE A 392 3.08 1.37 -18.82
C ILE A 392 2.89 2.45 -17.77
N ALA A 393 1.93 3.35 -18.00
CA ALA A 393 1.46 4.33 -17.03
C ALA A 393 -0.03 4.14 -16.76
N THR A 394 -0.39 3.85 -15.51
CA THR A 394 -1.78 3.62 -15.09
C THR A 394 -2.20 4.69 -14.10
N LEU A 395 -3.35 5.32 -14.38
CA LEU A 395 -4.07 6.15 -13.40
C LEU A 395 -5.01 5.23 -12.60
N ASP A 396 -4.55 4.83 -11.43
CA ASP A 396 -5.29 3.92 -10.57
C ASP A 396 -6.16 4.72 -9.59
N GLY A 397 -7.41 4.30 -9.45
CA GLY A 397 -8.39 4.96 -8.59
C GLY A 397 -9.56 5.62 -9.35
N ASP A 398 -10.66 5.74 -8.67
CA ASP A 398 -11.90 6.40 -9.14
C ASP A 398 -12.18 7.63 -8.25
N GLY A 399 -11.24 8.53 -8.22
CA GLY A 399 -11.24 9.70 -7.33
C GLY A 399 -10.63 9.41 -5.96
N SER A 400 -9.83 8.35 -5.83
CA SER A 400 -9.23 7.90 -4.58
C SER A 400 -7.77 7.48 -4.76
N ILE A 401 -7.00 7.56 -3.67
CA ILE A 401 -5.65 7.01 -3.60
C ILE A 401 -5.74 5.50 -3.38
N GLN A 402 -5.05 4.75 -4.23
CA GLN A 402 -5.03 3.30 -4.18
C GLN A 402 -3.73 2.79 -3.55
N GLN A 403 -3.79 2.18 -2.38
CA GLN A 403 -2.64 1.46 -1.82
C GLN A 403 -2.71 -0.01 -2.25
N LYS A 404 -1.74 -0.44 -3.02
CA LYS A 404 -1.58 -1.84 -3.38
C LYS A 404 -0.91 -2.59 -2.24
N ALA A 405 -1.46 -3.72 -1.86
CA ALA A 405 -0.80 -4.59 -0.89
C ALA A 405 0.53 -5.11 -1.46
N GLY A 406 1.54 -5.21 -0.60
CA GLY A 406 2.87 -5.70 -0.97
C GLY A 406 2.84 -7.15 -1.49
N ALA A 407 3.94 -7.58 -2.11
CA ALA A 407 4.05 -8.86 -2.82
C ALA A 407 3.84 -10.10 -1.94
N ASN A 408 4.01 -9.99 -0.64
CA ASN A 408 3.79 -11.07 0.31
C ASN A 408 2.32 -11.24 0.75
N SER A 409 1.43 -10.33 0.33
CA SER A 409 0.02 -10.40 0.68
C SER A 409 -0.63 -11.67 0.12
N PHE A 410 -1.54 -12.24 0.89
CA PHE A 410 -2.33 -13.39 0.47
C PHE A 410 -3.71 -13.41 1.12
N TYR A 411 -4.61 -14.12 0.47
CA TYR A 411 -5.88 -14.55 0.99
C TYR A 411 -6.01 -16.07 0.84
N LEU A 412 -6.35 -16.74 1.91
CA LEU A 412 -6.67 -18.16 1.94
C LEU A 412 -8.13 -18.31 2.39
N PRO A 413 -9.07 -18.64 1.48
CA PRO A 413 -10.47 -18.84 1.84
C PRO A 413 -10.61 -20.02 2.82
N MET A 414 -9.70 -20.99 2.71
CA MET A 414 -9.72 -22.23 3.51
C MET A 414 -10.99 -23.08 3.24
N ASP A 415 -11.43 -23.07 2.00
CA ASP A 415 -12.58 -23.87 1.54
C ASP A 415 -12.11 -25.31 1.35
N GLY A 416 -12.06 -26.12 2.36
CA GLY A 416 -11.49 -27.46 2.40
C GLY A 416 -11.93 -28.46 1.35
#